data_5daad6af7bc104069cefa79ea5a56d5a
#
_entry.id   5daad6af7bc104069cefa79ea5a56d5a
#
_cell.length_a   1.000
_cell.length_b   1.000
_cell.length_c   1.000
_cell.angle_alpha   90.00
_cell.angle_beta   90.00
_cell.angle_gamma   90.00
#
_symmetry.space_group_name_H-M   'P 1'
#
loop_
_entity.id
_entity.type
_entity.pdbx_description
1 polymer ?
#
loop_
_entity_poly.entity_id
_entity_poly.type
_entity_poly.pdbx_seq_one_letter_code
_entity_poly.pdbx_strand_id
1 'polypeptide(L)'
;MIDSFLENINYLHNLVIIKTNLPQKTKKEIVMTIQSMKRSLSEYVESNSLTDLDGVNDDKSEFWDWLNQGSNAETTHIKEYDRMFKWKYGWVNSWTGYSNEGKSSWLYFLILIKLLKDPNAKVAVFSPENYPRHKFVKDWVKTMLGCDPKYSTKVKCERMIEQFNDRLFYVYPSNHDIESIENQFKTLIKVNKVNITVIDPFLKVSKPTTMNDLQYLTSFIKRQEVFAKQFNVSHHVVYHQLTPQIDETGNYPEPDMYKIKGGGSITDGSDTVSSVWRPYRKSEEENKSVIIKTQKVKDFDVFKNGYLRLDYNLMKNRYFLNGIDIFEQSIKKTHKSELF
;
A
#
# COMPACT_ATOMS: atom_id res chain seq x y z
N MET A 1 -13.67 31.31 -8.13
CA MET A 1 -15.05 31.81 -7.86
C MET A 1 -15.74 30.98 -6.78
N ILE A 2 -15.81 29.64 -6.89
CA ILE A 2 -16.46 28.74 -5.91
C ILE A 2 -15.74 28.77 -4.55
N ASP A 3 -14.41 28.76 -4.52
CA ASP A 3 -13.64 28.84 -3.29
C ASP A 3 -13.88 30.13 -2.51
N SER A 4 -13.93 31.27 -3.22
CA SER A 4 -14.29 32.56 -2.62
C SER A 4 -15.73 32.57 -2.07
N PHE A 5 -16.64 31.84 -2.70
CA PHE A 5 -18.01 31.70 -2.24
C PHE A 5 -18.11 30.82 -0.98
N LEU A 6 -17.34 29.73 -0.94
CA LEU A 6 -17.23 28.86 0.24
C LEU A 6 -16.58 29.58 1.43
N GLU A 7 -15.57 30.42 1.19
CA GLU A 7 -14.98 31.27 2.22
C GLU A 7 -15.98 32.26 2.79
N ASN A 8 -16.79 32.90 1.94
CA ASN A 8 -17.86 33.81 2.36
C ASN A 8 -18.93 33.11 3.20
N ILE A 9 -19.32 31.89 2.82
CA ILE A 9 -20.28 31.09 3.59
C ILE A 9 -19.68 30.69 4.96
N ASN A 10 -18.39 30.37 5.03
CA ASN A 10 -17.71 30.09 6.29
C ASN A 10 -17.63 31.32 7.18
N TYR A 11 -17.36 32.48 6.61
CA TYR A 11 -17.36 33.74 7.29
C TYR A 11 -18.73 34.08 7.88
N LEU A 12 -19.80 33.93 7.10
CA LEU A 12 -21.19 34.16 7.57
C LEU A 12 -21.58 33.17 8.69
N HIS A 13 -21.21 31.91 8.58
CA HIS A 13 -21.43 30.91 9.62
C HIS A 13 -20.79 31.31 10.95
N ASN A 14 -19.53 31.79 10.92
CA ASN A 14 -18.81 32.25 12.10
C ASN A 14 -19.41 33.53 12.68
N LEU A 15 -19.85 34.47 11.83
CA LEU A 15 -20.52 35.68 12.26
C LEU A 15 -21.80 35.37 13.01
N VAL A 16 -22.63 34.47 12.53
CA VAL A 16 -23.90 34.08 13.18
C VAL A 16 -23.66 33.41 14.52
N ILE A 17 -22.63 32.56 14.64
CA ILE A 17 -22.31 31.88 15.91
C ILE A 17 -21.75 32.83 16.95
N ILE A 18 -20.82 33.72 16.54
CA ILE A 18 -19.98 34.48 17.48
C ILE A 18 -20.51 35.89 17.78
N LYS A 19 -21.07 36.61 16.81
CA LYS A 19 -21.28 38.05 16.88
C LYS A 19 -22.73 38.54 16.88
N THR A 20 -23.74 37.67 16.85
CA THR A 20 -25.14 38.11 16.74
C THR A 20 -25.91 37.95 18.07
N ASN A 21 -26.70 38.96 18.44
CA ASN A 21 -27.66 38.91 19.56
C ASN A 21 -28.99 38.23 19.16
N LEU A 22 -28.98 37.35 18.19
CA LEU A 22 -30.17 36.63 17.75
C LEU A 22 -30.60 35.58 18.79
N PRO A 23 -31.91 35.34 18.92
CA PRO A 23 -32.41 34.26 19.74
C PRO A 23 -31.82 32.92 19.35
N GLN A 24 -31.58 32.04 20.33
CA GLN A 24 -30.95 30.71 20.13
C GLN A 24 -31.65 29.88 19.07
N LYS A 25 -33.01 29.91 18.99
CA LYS A 25 -33.81 29.20 17.98
C LYS A 25 -33.45 29.70 16.57
N THR A 26 -33.43 30.99 16.36
CA THR A 26 -33.11 31.65 15.08
C THR A 26 -31.68 31.36 14.65
N LYS A 27 -30.71 31.37 15.58
CA LYS A 27 -29.33 30.98 15.30
C LYS A 27 -29.24 29.55 14.79
N LYS A 28 -29.94 28.63 15.45
CA LYS A 28 -29.94 27.20 15.04
C LYS A 28 -30.53 26.99 13.65
N GLU A 29 -31.63 27.70 13.32
CA GLU A 29 -32.24 27.64 11.99
C GLU A 29 -31.29 28.19 10.90
N ILE A 30 -30.62 29.32 11.14
CA ILE A 30 -29.66 29.89 10.19
C ILE A 30 -28.47 28.96 10.00
N VAL A 31 -27.91 28.39 11.08
CA VAL A 31 -26.80 27.45 10.99
C VAL A 31 -27.17 26.19 10.18
N MET A 32 -28.38 25.64 10.41
CA MET A 32 -28.88 24.50 9.64
C MET A 32 -29.05 24.84 8.15
N THR A 33 -29.55 26.03 7.83
CA THR A 33 -29.70 26.49 6.45
C THR A 33 -28.33 26.65 5.78
N ILE A 34 -27.34 27.24 6.45
CA ILE A 34 -25.97 27.36 5.95
C ILE A 34 -25.33 26.00 5.71
N GLN A 35 -25.55 25.04 6.62
CA GLN A 35 -25.03 23.68 6.45
C GLN A 35 -25.68 22.95 5.27
N SER A 36 -27.00 23.14 5.09
CA SER A 36 -27.71 22.60 3.92
C SER A 36 -27.19 23.20 2.61
N MET A 37 -26.99 24.52 2.56
CA MET A 37 -26.41 25.21 1.38
C MET A 37 -24.99 24.73 1.08
N LYS A 38 -24.12 24.53 2.09
CA LYS A 38 -22.79 23.96 1.92
C LYS A 38 -22.84 22.58 1.31
N ARG A 39 -23.74 21.72 1.83
CA ARG A 39 -23.91 20.38 1.33
C ARG A 39 -24.38 20.37 -0.13
N SER A 40 -25.42 21.14 -0.45
CA SER A 40 -25.92 21.24 -1.84
C SER A 40 -24.86 21.81 -2.81
N LEU A 41 -24.03 22.78 -2.35
CA LEU A 41 -22.96 23.31 -3.16
C LEU A 41 -21.84 22.27 -3.37
N SER A 42 -21.46 21.52 -2.34
CA SER A 42 -20.49 20.43 -2.49
C SER A 42 -20.99 19.35 -3.46
N GLU A 43 -22.25 18.94 -3.32
CA GLU A 43 -22.90 17.99 -4.22
C GLU A 43 -22.97 18.51 -5.67
N TYR A 44 -23.24 19.82 -5.86
CA TYR A 44 -23.22 20.47 -7.17
C TYR A 44 -21.82 20.51 -7.77
N VAL A 45 -20.81 20.87 -6.98
CA VAL A 45 -19.40 20.90 -7.41
C VAL A 45 -18.92 19.49 -7.77
N GLU A 46 -19.26 18.48 -6.95
CA GLU A 46 -18.92 17.08 -7.23
C GLU A 46 -19.63 16.56 -8.50
N SER A 47 -20.90 16.93 -8.72
CA SER A 47 -21.68 16.51 -9.89
C SER A 47 -21.34 17.26 -11.19
N ASN A 48 -20.79 18.47 -11.08
CA ASN A 48 -20.42 19.33 -12.22
C ASN A 48 -18.90 19.60 -12.31
N SER A 49 -18.09 18.87 -11.53
CA SER A 49 -16.65 18.92 -11.73
C SER A 49 -16.35 18.33 -13.12
N LEU A 50 -15.97 19.20 -14.05
CA LEU A 50 -15.49 18.83 -15.39
C LEU A 50 -14.13 18.09 -15.33
N THR A 51 -13.75 17.57 -14.16
CA THR A 51 -12.50 16.84 -13.93
C THR A 51 -12.38 15.55 -14.72
N ASP A 52 -13.46 15.11 -15.37
CA ASP A 52 -13.45 13.93 -16.23
C ASP A 52 -13.21 14.26 -17.72
N LEU A 53 -13.04 15.56 -18.07
CA LEU A 53 -12.83 16.03 -19.44
C LEU A 53 -11.52 16.81 -19.54
N ASP A 54 -10.40 16.09 -19.56
CA ASP A 54 -9.09 16.68 -19.83
C ASP A 54 -8.89 16.85 -21.35
N GLY A 55 -8.72 18.09 -21.79
CA GLY A 55 -8.39 18.37 -23.17
C GLY A 55 -6.89 18.29 -23.44
N VAL A 56 -6.47 17.60 -24.49
CA VAL A 56 -5.05 17.43 -24.89
C VAL A 56 -4.29 18.76 -24.97
N ASN A 57 -4.97 19.88 -25.18
CA ASN A 57 -4.33 21.22 -25.28
C ASN A 57 -3.94 21.81 -23.91
N ASP A 58 -4.57 21.33 -22.83
CA ASP A 58 -4.32 21.84 -21.48
C ASP A 58 -3.08 21.17 -20.85
N ASP A 59 -2.67 20.02 -21.40
CA ASP A 59 -1.58 19.18 -20.86
C ASP A 59 -0.18 19.48 -21.39
N LYS A 60 0.00 20.51 -22.22
CA LYS A 60 1.30 20.71 -22.91
C LYS A 60 2.47 20.91 -21.94
N SER A 61 2.26 21.65 -20.85
CA SER A 61 3.29 21.86 -19.84
C SER A 61 3.49 20.57 -19.00
N GLU A 62 2.41 19.91 -18.62
CA GLU A 62 2.43 18.65 -17.87
C GLU A 62 3.07 17.52 -18.68
N PHE A 63 2.80 17.46 -20.02
CA PHE A 63 3.46 16.51 -20.90
C PHE A 63 4.98 16.67 -20.91
N TRP A 64 5.47 17.90 -21.02
CA TRP A 64 6.92 18.16 -21.02
C TRP A 64 7.53 17.91 -19.65
N ASP A 65 6.84 18.25 -18.58
CA ASP A 65 7.26 17.95 -17.21
C ASP A 65 7.32 16.43 -16.98
N TRP A 66 6.29 15.70 -17.45
CA TRP A 66 6.27 14.24 -17.40
C TRP A 66 7.42 13.61 -18.22
N LEU A 67 7.65 14.10 -19.43
CA LEU A 67 8.73 13.60 -20.29
C LEU A 67 10.11 13.84 -19.68
N ASN A 68 10.33 15.00 -19.07
CA ASN A 68 11.60 15.39 -18.48
C ASN A 68 11.83 14.74 -17.09
N GLN A 69 10.78 14.53 -16.31
CA GLN A 69 10.86 13.93 -14.98
C GLN A 69 10.93 12.40 -15.02
N GLY A 70 10.67 11.79 -16.19
CA GLY A 70 10.59 10.35 -16.34
C GLY A 70 9.39 9.74 -15.65
N SER A 71 9.49 8.48 -15.30
CA SER A 71 8.36 7.68 -14.81
C SER A 71 7.80 8.05 -13.42
N ASN A 72 8.34 9.03 -12.71
CA ASN A 72 7.98 9.40 -11.32
C ASN A 72 7.91 8.20 -10.35
N ALA A 73 8.60 7.11 -10.67
CA ALA A 73 8.65 5.92 -9.83
C ALA A 73 9.88 5.97 -8.92
N GLU A 74 9.65 5.79 -7.64
CA GLU A 74 10.68 5.90 -6.61
C GLU A 74 11.40 4.57 -6.39
N THR A 75 12.69 4.64 -6.09
CA THR A 75 13.56 3.49 -5.83
C THR A 75 13.08 2.66 -4.62
N THR A 76 13.28 1.34 -4.68
CA THR A 76 13.17 0.45 -3.53
C THR A 76 14.39 0.51 -2.61
N HIS A 77 15.45 1.21 -3.03
CA HIS A 77 16.77 1.20 -2.42
C HIS A 77 17.50 -0.17 -2.50
N ILE A 78 16.98 -1.08 -3.30
CA ILE A 78 17.60 -2.36 -3.66
C ILE A 78 17.90 -2.30 -5.16
N LYS A 79 19.11 -1.93 -5.51
CA LYS A 79 19.52 -1.62 -6.89
C LYS A 79 19.14 -2.71 -7.91
N GLU A 80 19.33 -3.96 -7.53
CA GLU A 80 19.03 -5.11 -8.38
C GLU A 80 17.52 -5.29 -8.56
N TYR A 81 16.72 -4.92 -7.55
CA TYR A 81 15.28 -5.03 -7.58
C TYR A 81 14.60 -3.85 -8.28
N ASP A 82 15.20 -2.67 -8.29
CA ASP A 82 14.69 -1.47 -8.98
C ASP A 82 14.49 -1.67 -10.50
N ARG A 83 15.09 -2.71 -11.07
CA ARG A 83 14.88 -3.09 -12.47
C ARG A 83 13.52 -3.77 -12.70
N MET A 84 12.92 -4.30 -11.63
CA MET A 84 11.73 -5.14 -11.69
C MET A 84 10.57 -4.56 -10.89
N PHE A 85 10.84 -3.65 -9.97
CA PHE A 85 9.85 -2.99 -9.16
C PHE A 85 10.37 -1.66 -8.63
N LYS A 86 9.53 -0.64 -8.69
CA LYS A 86 9.71 0.67 -8.05
C LYS A 86 8.37 1.11 -7.46
N TRP A 87 8.42 2.00 -6.49
CA TRP A 87 7.22 2.58 -5.91
C TRP A 87 6.61 3.56 -6.93
N LYS A 88 5.50 3.17 -7.56
CA LYS A 88 4.73 4.02 -8.47
C LYS A 88 3.39 4.34 -7.82
N TYR A 89 3.09 5.62 -7.69
CA TYR A 89 1.81 6.08 -7.17
C TYR A 89 0.74 6.02 -8.26
N GLY A 90 -0.51 5.83 -7.85
CA GLY A 90 -1.64 5.59 -8.76
C GLY A 90 -1.70 4.16 -9.32
N TRP A 91 -0.82 3.25 -8.86
CA TRP A 91 -0.74 1.88 -9.34
C TRP A 91 -1.24 0.85 -8.32
N VAL A 92 -1.87 -0.20 -8.86
CA VAL A 92 -2.24 -1.41 -8.12
C VAL A 92 -1.17 -2.48 -8.31
N ASN A 93 -0.53 -2.86 -7.22
CA ASN A 93 0.55 -3.84 -7.17
C ASN A 93 0.04 -5.13 -6.53
N SER A 94 -0.12 -6.18 -7.32
CA SER A 94 -0.56 -7.49 -6.86
C SER A 94 0.60 -8.41 -6.51
N TRP A 95 0.53 -9.00 -5.31
CA TRP A 95 1.54 -9.92 -4.78
C TRP A 95 0.94 -11.31 -4.65
N THR A 96 1.57 -12.32 -5.22
CA THR A 96 1.04 -13.67 -5.21
C THR A 96 2.09 -14.73 -4.85
N GLY A 97 1.64 -15.96 -4.64
CA GLY A 97 2.43 -17.12 -4.25
C GLY A 97 1.63 -18.04 -3.33
N TYR A 98 2.16 -19.21 -3.05
CA TYR A 98 1.49 -20.19 -2.17
C TYR A 98 1.56 -19.77 -0.70
N SER A 99 0.76 -20.45 0.13
CA SER A 99 0.77 -20.18 1.58
C SER A 99 2.16 -20.47 2.17
N ASN A 100 2.61 -19.58 3.07
CA ASN A 100 3.90 -19.67 3.76
C ASN A 100 5.14 -19.55 2.85
N GLU A 101 5.01 -19.00 1.64
CA GLU A 101 6.15 -18.73 0.74
C GLU A 101 6.84 -17.38 0.98
N GLY A 102 6.30 -16.55 1.88
CA GLY A 102 6.94 -15.29 2.28
C GLY A 102 6.48 -14.05 1.52
N LYS A 103 5.30 -14.07 0.86
CA LYS A 103 4.70 -12.91 0.16
C LYS A 103 4.68 -11.66 1.03
N SER A 104 3.99 -11.75 2.16
CA SER A 104 3.87 -10.66 3.12
C SER A 104 5.22 -10.26 3.69
N SER A 105 6.10 -11.25 3.99
CA SER A 105 7.44 -10.98 4.52
C SER A 105 8.29 -10.14 3.57
N TRP A 106 8.25 -10.43 2.26
CA TRP A 106 8.96 -9.64 1.26
C TRP A 106 8.37 -8.24 1.12
N LEU A 107 7.05 -8.13 0.96
CA LEU A 107 6.38 -6.82 0.85
C LEU A 107 6.68 -5.94 2.06
N TYR A 108 6.59 -6.48 3.27
CA TYR A 108 6.86 -5.72 4.50
C TYR A 108 8.35 -5.40 4.68
N PHE A 109 9.24 -6.22 4.15
CA PHE A 109 10.67 -5.91 4.08
C PHE A 109 10.94 -4.70 3.17
N LEU A 110 10.30 -4.62 2.00
CA LEU A 110 10.37 -3.47 1.11
C LEU A 110 9.80 -2.20 1.76
N ILE A 111 8.63 -2.31 2.41
CA ILE A 111 8.00 -1.19 3.12
C ILE A 111 8.89 -0.70 4.26
N LEU A 112 9.51 -1.60 5.02
CA LEU A 112 10.44 -1.24 6.08
C LEU A 112 11.62 -0.41 5.54
N ILE A 113 12.26 -0.85 4.46
CA ILE A 113 13.36 -0.11 3.82
C ILE A 113 12.84 1.25 3.35
N LYS A 114 11.67 1.31 2.69
CA LYS A 114 11.05 2.55 2.23
C LYS A 114 10.83 3.53 3.37
N LEU A 115 10.25 3.09 4.48
CA LEU A 115 10.03 3.94 5.65
C LEU A 115 11.33 4.44 6.29
N LEU A 116 12.38 3.62 6.32
CA LEU A 116 13.67 4.01 6.89
C LEU A 116 14.46 4.98 5.99
N LYS A 117 14.20 4.98 4.69
CA LYS A 117 14.95 5.77 3.70
C LYS A 117 14.23 7.05 3.28
N ASP A 118 12.90 7.05 3.32
CA ASP A 118 12.08 8.16 2.88
C ASP A 118 11.25 8.69 4.08
N PRO A 119 11.55 9.89 4.57
CA PRO A 119 10.81 10.48 5.69
C PRO A 119 9.33 10.80 5.34
N ASN A 120 9.01 10.95 4.07
CA ASN A 120 7.65 11.23 3.60
C ASN A 120 6.81 9.95 3.37
N ALA A 121 7.43 8.78 3.37
CA ALA A 121 6.70 7.53 3.24
C ALA A 121 5.84 7.26 4.47
N LYS A 122 4.55 7.01 4.24
CA LYS A 122 3.57 6.63 5.27
C LYS A 122 2.70 5.50 4.74
N VAL A 123 2.49 4.48 5.56
CA VAL A 123 1.79 3.27 5.15
C VAL A 123 0.58 2.99 6.02
N ALA A 124 -0.53 2.58 5.38
CA ALA A 124 -1.69 2.04 6.05
C ALA A 124 -1.87 0.56 5.65
N VAL A 125 -2.02 -0.32 6.63
CA VAL A 125 -2.05 -1.77 6.44
C VAL A 125 -3.32 -2.36 7.02
N PHE A 126 -4.12 -3.03 6.17
CA PHE A 126 -5.15 -3.96 6.59
C PHE A 126 -4.57 -5.38 6.52
N SER A 127 -4.24 -5.97 7.66
CA SER A 127 -3.67 -7.33 7.72
C SER A 127 -4.18 -8.10 8.94
N PRO A 128 -5.38 -8.70 8.86
CA PRO A 128 -5.96 -9.47 9.97
C PRO A 128 -5.14 -10.69 10.38
N GLU A 129 -4.35 -11.27 9.47
CA GLU A 129 -3.49 -12.42 9.77
C GLU A 129 -2.28 -12.06 10.64
N ASN A 130 -1.89 -10.78 10.62
CA ASN A 130 -0.81 -10.25 11.45
C ASN A 130 -1.31 -9.60 12.75
N TYR A 131 -2.50 -9.96 13.18
CA TYR A 131 -3.01 -9.55 14.49
C TYR A 131 -2.48 -10.47 15.62
N PRO A 132 -2.12 -9.94 16.79
CA PRO A 132 -2.08 -8.53 17.15
C PRO A 132 -0.89 -7.79 16.50
N ARG A 133 -1.05 -6.48 16.32
CA ARG A 133 -0.05 -5.61 15.64
C ARG A 133 1.38 -5.72 16.20
N HIS A 134 1.53 -6.14 17.46
CA HIS A 134 2.85 -6.33 18.08
C HIS A 134 3.70 -7.40 17.39
N LYS A 135 3.08 -8.42 16.81
CA LYS A 135 3.78 -9.45 16.03
C LYS A 135 4.45 -8.82 14.81
N PHE A 136 3.73 -7.97 14.10
CA PHE A 136 4.23 -7.26 12.93
C PHE A 136 5.40 -6.34 13.30
N VAL A 137 5.26 -5.52 14.34
CA VAL A 137 6.31 -4.62 14.82
C VAL A 137 7.54 -5.41 15.30
N LYS A 138 7.33 -6.55 15.98
CA LYS A 138 8.42 -7.43 16.41
C LYS A 138 9.28 -7.89 15.23
N ASP A 139 8.66 -8.27 14.10
CA ASP A 139 9.39 -8.74 12.92
C ASP A 139 10.23 -7.62 12.30
N TRP A 140 9.73 -6.39 12.29
CA TRP A 140 10.50 -5.23 11.85
C TRP A 140 11.66 -4.89 12.79
N VAL A 141 11.43 -4.87 14.09
CA VAL A 141 12.50 -4.69 15.09
C VAL A 141 13.56 -5.79 14.94
N LYS A 142 13.15 -7.05 14.74
CA LYS A 142 14.05 -8.16 14.45
C LYS A 142 14.89 -7.92 13.20
N THR A 143 14.27 -7.46 12.12
CA THR A 143 14.99 -7.12 10.88
C THR A 143 16.01 -6.02 11.10
N MET A 144 15.67 -4.96 11.81
CA MET A 144 16.59 -3.86 12.13
C MET A 144 17.74 -4.30 13.02
N LEU A 145 17.48 -5.08 14.06
CA LEU A 145 18.49 -5.62 14.96
C LEU A 145 19.39 -6.67 14.28
N GLY A 146 18.83 -7.45 13.35
CA GLY A 146 19.48 -8.66 12.82
C GLY A 146 19.53 -9.82 13.82
N CYS A 147 18.73 -9.77 14.90
CA CYS A 147 18.57 -10.83 15.90
C CYS A 147 17.18 -10.74 16.58
N ASP A 148 16.82 -11.75 17.38
CA ASP A 148 15.56 -11.70 18.13
C ASP A 148 15.59 -10.52 19.14
N PRO A 149 14.54 -9.67 19.19
CA PRO A 149 14.45 -8.53 20.11
C PRO A 149 14.68 -8.87 21.58
N LYS A 150 14.40 -10.12 22.00
CA LYS A 150 14.65 -10.57 23.38
C LYS A 150 16.13 -10.55 23.81
N TYR A 151 17.05 -10.51 22.82
CA TYR A 151 18.50 -10.39 23.07
C TYR A 151 18.98 -8.94 23.02
N SER A 152 18.06 -7.95 22.94
CA SER A 152 18.37 -6.53 22.92
C SER A 152 17.82 -5.81 24.14
N THR A 153 18.23 -4.56 24.34
CA THR A 153 17.69 -3.75 25.43
C THR A 153 16.33 -3.17 25.05
N LYS A 154 15.48 -2.97 26.07
CA LYS A 154 14.17 -2.33 25.92
C LYS A 154 14.29 -0.96 25.21
N VAL A 155 15.22 -0.11 25.68
CA VAL A 155 15.45 1.23 25.14
C VAL A 155 15.79 1.20 23.66
N LYS A 156 16.64 0.26 23.21
CA LYS A 156 16.99 0.12 21.80
C LYS A 156 15.79 -0.29 20.95
N CYS A 157 14.99 -1.24 21.43
CA CYS A 157 13.76 -1.65 20.73
C CYS A 157 12.75 -0.50 20.64
N GLU A 158 12.55 0.25 21.73
CA GLU A 158 11.62 1.39 21.76
C GLU A 158 12.02 2.48 20.76
N ARG A 159 13.30 2.86 20.70
CA ARG A 159 13.79 3.81 19.70
C ARG A 159 13.54 3.36 18.25
N MET A 160 13.66 2.05 17.99
CA MET A 160 13.34 1.51 16.66
C MET A 160 11.85 1.60 16.34
N ILE A 161 10.98 1.35 17.34
CA ILE A 161 9.53 1.45 17.17
C ILE A 161 9.10 2.90 16.96
N GLU A 162 9.70 3.85 17.68
CA GLU A 162 9.41 5.28 17.58
C GLU A 162 9.61 5.83 16.16
N GLN A 163 10.50 5.24 15.36
CA GLN A 163 10.71 5.65 13.97
C GLN A 163 9.48 5.48 13.08
N PHE A 164 8.50 4.67 13.53
CA PHE A 164 7.26 4.42 12.79
C PHE A 164 6.06 5.20 13.31
N ASN A 165 6.26 6.01 14.38
CA ASN A 165 5.21 6.87 14.90
C ASN A 165 4.71 7.80 13.79
N ASP A 166 3.39 7.93 13.66
CA ASP A 166 2.71 8.73 12.62
C ASP A 166 3.05 8.35 11.17
N ARG A 167 3.62 7.14 10.97
CA ARG A 167 4.03 6.66 9.64
C ARG A 167 3.54 5.24 9.33
N LEU A 168 3.22 4.45 10.35
CA LEU A 168 2.64 3.12 10.23
C LEU A 168 1.26 3.09 10.89
N PHE A 169 0.23 2.85 10.09
CA PHE A 169 -1.15 2.81 10.53
C PHE A 169 -1.75 1.42 10.27
N TYR A 170 -2.36 0.84 11.30
CA TYR A 170 -3.12 -0.39 11.17
C TYR A 170 -4.59 -0.07 10.97
N VAL A 171 -5.15 -0.62 9.91
CA VAL A 171 -6.56 -0.54 9.57
C VAL A 171 -7.23 -1.83 10.00
N TYR A 172 -8.18 -1.72 10.90
CA TYR A 172 -8.91 -2.87 11.41
C TYR A 172 -10.37 -2.47 11.72
N PRO A 173 -11.18 -2.25 10.67
CA PRO A 173 -12.60 -1.91 10.86
C PRO A 173 -13.35 -3.09 11.49
N SER A 174 -14.48 -2.81 12.16
CA SER A 174 -15.36 -3.86 12.72
C SER A 174 -15.91 -4.78 11.64
N ASN A 175 -16.19 -4.24 10.45
CA ASN A 175 -16.56 -5.00 9.27
C ASN A 175 -15.37 -5.06 8.32
N HIS A 176 -14.99 -6.26 7.88
CA HIS A 176 -13.91 -6.45 6.93
C HIS A 176 -14.37 -6.31 5.46
N ASP A 177 -15.48 -5.61 5.19
CA ASP A 177 -15.88 -5.28 3.82
C ASP A 177 -14.96 -4.21 3.23
N ILE A 178 -14.88 -4.19 1.90
CA ILE A 178 -13.93 -3.29 1.20
C ILE A 178 -14.26 -1.81 1.42
N GLU A 179 -15.54 -1.47 1.59
CA GLU A 179 -15.95 -0.08 1.82
C GLU A 179 -15.45 0.44 3.16
N SER A 180 -15.62 -0.35 4.22
CA SER A 180 -15.13 -0.03 5.56
C SER A 180 -13.61 0.12 5.59
N ILE A 181 -12.88 -0.76 4.89
CA ILE A 181 -11.41 -0.70 4.78
C ILE A 181 -10.99 0.58 4.06
N GLU A 182 -11.56 0.84 2.88
CA GLU A 182 -11.22 2.03 2.09
C GLU A 182 -11.58 3.33 2.81
N ASN A 183 -12.68 3.40 3.55
CA ASN A 183 -13.05 4.60 4.29
C ASN A 183 -11.99 4.95 5.35
N GLN A 184 -11.39 3.94 6.01
CA GLN A 184 -10.26 4.17 6.90
C GLN A 184 -9.00 4.59 6.13
N PHE A 185 -8.70 3.96 4.99
CA PHE A 185 -7.60 4.41 4.13
C PHE A 185 -7.79 5.85 3.66
N LYS A 186 -8.98 6.22 3.15
CA LYS A 186 -9.30 7.59 2.72
C LYS A 186 -9.07 8.62 3.82
N THR A 187 -9.48 8.29 5.05
CA THR A 187 -9.26 9.16 6.21
C THR A 187 -7.77 9.34 6.47
N LEU A 188 -6.99 8.24 6.49
CA LEU A 188 -5.54 8.29 6.72
C LEU A 188 -4.79 8.99 5.60
N ILE A 189 -5.21 8.84 4.34
CA ILE A 189 -4.64 9.56 3.20
C ILE A 189 -4.88 11.06 3.35
N LYS A 190 -6.11 11.47 3.65
CA LYS A 190 -6.47 12.90 3.77
C LYS A 190 -5.80 13.57 4.98
N VAL A 191 -5.85 12.93 6.14
CA VAL A 191 -5.40 13.51 7.41
C VAL A 191 -3.89 13.31 7.62
N ASN A 192 -3.41 12.07 7.48
CA ASN A 192 -2.04 11.69 7.81
C ASN A 192 -1.10 11.70 6.61
N LYS A 193 -1.62 11.92 5.38
CA LYS A 193 -0.85 11.90 4.12
C LYS A 193 -0.23 10.53 3.85
N VAL A 194 -0.98 9.46 4.14
CA VAL A 194 -0.60 8.10 3.76
C VAL A 194 -0.50 8.01 2.24
N ASN A 195 0.58 7.43 1.74
CA ASN A 195 0.87 7.28 0.31
C ASN A 195 1.11 5.83 -0.12
N ILE A 196 1.13 4.89 0.83
CA ILE A 196 1.20 3.45 0.57
C ILE A 196 0.04 2.77 1.32
N THR A 197 -0.74 1.95 0.63
CA THR A 197 -1.85 1.20 1.22
C THR A 197 -1.72 -0.29 0.92
N VAL A 198 -2.01 -1.15 1.91
CA VAL A 198 -1.84 -2.60 1.80
C VAL A 198 -3.08 -3.34 2.26
N ILE A 199 -3.55 -4.30 1.47
CA ILE A 199 -4.55 -5.32 1.83
C ILE A 199 -3.85 -6.69 1.83
N ASP A 200 -3.71 -7.32 2.99
CA ASP A 200 -2.96 -8.58 3.17
C ASP A 200 -3.66 -9.56 4.11
N PRO A 201 -4.25 -10.61 3.56
CA PRO A 201 -4.52 -10.86 2.14
C PRO A 201 -5.96 -10.45 1.73
N PHE A 202 -6.22 -10.38 0.43
CA PHE A 202 -7.57 -10.22 -0.15
C PHE A 202 -8.58 -11.24 0.40
N LEU A 203 -8.15 -12.46 0.67
CA LEU A 203 -9.01 -13.52 1.20
C LEU A 203 -9.72 -13.16 2.53
N LYS A 204 -9.20 -12.18 3.26
CA LYS A 204 -9.79 -11.70 4.52
C LYS A 204 -10.77 -10.54 4.33
N VAL A 205 -10.94 -10.06 3.10
CA VAL A 205 -11.96 -9.08 2.77
C VAL A 205 -13.31 -9.78 2.64
N SER A 206 -14.31 -9.29 3.37
CA SER A 206 -15.65 -9.87 3.38
C SER A 206 -16.38 -9.62 2.07
N LYS A 207 -16.93 -10.68 1.49
CA LYS A 207 -17.74 -10.61 0.27
C LYS A 207 -19.22 -10.40 0.62
N PRO A 208 -19.94 -9.50 -0.08
CA PRO A 208 -21.39 -9.40 0.04
C PRO A 208 -22.07 -10.72 -0.36
N THR A 209 -23.09 -11.11 0.38
CA THR A 209 -23.85 -12.36 0.13
C THR A 209 -24.62 -12.34 -1.20
N THR A 210 -24.87 -11.15 -1.75
CA THR A 210 -25.59 -10.92 -3.01
C THR A 210 -24.76 -11.15 -4.26
N MET A 211 -23.43 -11.30 -4.14
CA MET A 211 -22.53 -11.48 -5.28
C MET A 211 -21.91 -12.88 -5.30
N ASN A 212 -21.71 -13.46 -6.48
CA ASN A 212 -20.85 -14.62 -6.63
C ASN A 212 -19.37 -14.21 -6.59
N ASP A 213 -18.46 -15.20 -6.50
CA ASP A 213 -17.02 -14.92 -6.32
C ASP A 213 -16.41 -14.15 -7.49
N LEU A 214 -16.80 -14.48 -8.73
CA LEU A 214 -16.28 -13.83 -9.93
C LEU A 214 -16.75 -12.37 -10.04
N GLN A 215 -18.04 -12.13 -9.80
CA GLN A 215 -18.61 -10.78 -9.80
C GLN A 215 -17.96 -9.90 -8.73
N TYR A 216 -17.81 -10.44 -7.51
CA TYR A 216 -17.17 -9.73 -6.43
C TYR A 216 -15.73 -9.38 -6.75
N LEU A 217 -14.94 -10.36 -7.23
CA LEU A 217 -13.55 -10.14 -7.58
C LEU A 217 -13.40 -9.08 -8.68
N THR A 218 -14.21 -9.17 -9.74
CA THR A 218 -14.16 -8.21 -10.85
C THR A 218 -14.49 -6.78 -10.37
N SER A 219 -15.51 -6.65 -9.52
CA SER A 219 -15.88 -5.34 -8.93
C SER A 219 -14.79 -4.82 -7.99
N PHE A 220 -14.21 -5.70 -7.17
CA PHE A 220 -13.12 -5.37 -6.26
C PHE A 220 -11.93 -4.81 -7.01
N ILE A 221 -11.46 -5.48 -8.06
CA ILE A 221 -10.28 -5.07 -8.81
C ILE A 221 -10.47 -3.71 -9.48
N LYS A 222 -11.61 -3.51 -10.15
CA LYS A 222 -11.96 -2.21 -10.75
C LYS A 222 -11.97 -1.10 -9.69
N ARG A 223 -12.52 -1.39 -8.53
CA ARG A 223 -12.57 -0.45 -7.42
C ARG A 223 -11.17 -0.10 -6.90
N GLN A 224 -10.26 -1.08 -6.79
CA GLN A 224 -8.88 -0.83 -6.37
C GLN A 224 -8.10 0.01 -7.40
N GLU A 225 -8.33 -0.21 -8.69
CA GLU A 225 -7.73 0.62 -9.76
C GLU A 225 -8.18 2.08 -9.64
N VAL A 226 -9.48 2.32 -9.50
CA VAL A 226 -10.02 3.66 -9.28
C VAL A 226 -9.46 4.29 -8.01
N PHE A 227 -9.45 3.52 -6.90
CA PHE A 227 -8.93 3.98 -5.63
C PHE A 227 -7.46 4.41 -5.72
N ALA A 228 -6.60 3.59 -6.31
CA ALA A 228 -5.17 3.90 -6.43
C ALA A 228 -4.93 5.19 -7.22
N LYS A 229 -5.61 5.36 -8.35
CA LYS A 229 -5.51 6.55 -9.21
C LYS A 229 -6.08 7.79 -8.54
N GLN A 230 -7.30 7.72 -8.02
CA GLN A 230 -8.00 8.85 -7.40
C GLN A 230 -7.24 9.42 -6.21
N PHE A 231 -6.63 8.57 -5.39
CA PHE A 231 -5.89 8.99 -4.21
C PHE A 231 -4.38 9.09 -4.42
N ASN A 232 -3.90 8.79 -5.62
CA ASN A 232 -2.49 8.79 -6.00
C ASN A 232 -1.61 8.05 -4.97
N VAL A 233 -1.99 6.83 -4.62
CA VAL A 233 -1.28 5.97 -3.66
C VAL A 233 -0.65 4.77 -4.36
N SER A 234 0.46 4.27 -3.84
CA SER A 234 0.96 2.95 -4.21
C SER A 234 0.14 1.91 -3.45
N HIS A 235 -0.80 1.27 -4.15
CA HIS A 235 -1.75 0.32 -3.57
C HIS A 235 -1.30 -1.11 -3.76
N HIS A 236 -1.23 -1.88 -2.68
CA HIS A 236 -0.73 -3.26 -2.68
C HIS A 236 -1.80 -4.22 -2.20
N VAL A 237 -2.00 -5.31 -2.95
CA VAL A 237 -2.93 -6.38 -2.57
C VAL A 237 -2.24 -7.73 -2.64
N VAL A 238 -2.33 -8.50 -1.56
CA VAL A 238 -1.75 -9.85 -1.48
C VAL A 238 -2.82 -10.88 -1.78
N TYR A 239 -2.53 -11.74 -2.75
CA TYR A 239 -3.41 -12.82 -3.20
C TYR A 239 -2.77 -14.19 -3.00
N HIS A 240 -3.59 -15.20 -2.80
CA HIS A 240 -3.14 -16.59 -2.78
C HIS A 240 -3.24 -17.22 -4.16
N GLN A 241 -2.32 -18.14 -4.46
CA GLN A 241 -2.41 -19.02 -5.62
C GLN A 241 -3.52 -20.08 -5.42
N LEU A 242 -4.03 -20.63 -6.51
CA LEU A 242 -4.77 -21.89 -6.47
C LEU A 242 -3.89 -22.98 -5.87
N THR A 243 -4.51 -23.97 -5.24
CA THR A 243 -3.78 -25.12 -4.69
C THR A 243 -3.08 -25.86 -5.83
N PRO A 244 -1.74 -25.95 -5.80
CA PRO A 244 -0.99 -26.58 -6.87
C PRO A 244 -0.97 -28.09 -6.71
N GLN A 245 -0.67 -28.79 -7.80
CA GLN A 245 -0.11 -30.12 -7.71
C GLN A 245 1.34 -30.00 -7.26
N ILE A 246 1.70 -30.71 -6.21
CA ILE A 246 3.09 -30.79 -5.74
C ILE A 246 3.87 -31.79 -6.58
N ASP A 247 5.14 -31.52 -6.81
CA ASP A 247 6.04 -32.46 -7.50
C ASP A 247 6.42 -33.67 -6.62
N GLU A 248 7.16 -34.62 -7.19
CA GLU A 248 7.62 -35.83 -6.49
C GLU A 248 8.49 -35.53 -5.27
N THR A 249 9.15 -34.37 -5.23
CA THR A 249 9.99 -33.91 -4.12
C THR A 249 9.19 -33.16 -3.05
N GLY A 250 7.88 -32.96 -3.24
CA GLY A 250 7.01 -32.26 -2.31
C GLY A 250 7.11 -30.73 -2.41
N ASN A 251 7.75 -30.21 -3.46
CA ASN A 251 7.83 -28.79 -3.71
C ASN A 251 6.66 -28.28 -4.55
N TYR A 252 6.36 -26.99 -4.43
CA TYR A 252 5.38 -26.33 -5.28
C TYR A 252 6.00 -25.88 -6.60
N PRO A 253 5.26 -25.96 -7.72
CA PRO A 253 5.70 -25.37 -8.98
C PRO A 253 5.85 -23.86 -8.85
N GLU A 254 6.50 -23.23 -9.82
CA GLU A 254 6.59 -21.78 -9.88
C GLU A 254 5.18 -21.15 -9.92
N PRO A 255 4.90 -20.13 -9.08
CA PRO A 255 3.62 -19.41 -9.12
C PRO A 255 3.41 -18.73 -10.48
N ASP A 256 2.19 -18.87 -11.01
CA ASP A 256 1.78 -18.30 -12.29
C ASP A 256 0.75 -17.18 -12.04
N MET A 257 0.94 -16.03 -12.66
CA MET A 257 0.03 -14.88 -12.52
C MET A 257 -1.41 -15.18 -12.95
N TYR A 258 -1.62 -16.16 -13.84
CA TYR A 258 -2.96 -16.59 -14.28
C TYR A 258 -3.60 -17.64 -13.36
N LYS A 259 -2.82 -18.21 -12.43
CA LYS A 259 -3.29 -19.18 -11.43
C LYS A 259 -3.52 -18.58 -10.05
N ILE A 260 -3.62 -17.27 -9.97
CA ILE A 260 -4.05 -16.59 -8.74
C ILE A 260 -5.48 -17.04 -8.43
N LYS A 261 -5.78 -17.29 -7.14
CA LYS A 261 -7.14 -17.66 -6.72
C LYS A 261 -8.10 -16.51 -7.02
N GLY A 262 -8.90 -16.70 -8.07
CA GLY A 262 -9.77 -15.66 -8.63
C GLY A 262 -9.53 -15.42 -10.13
N GLY A 263 -8.46 -15.97 -10.70
CA GLY A 263 -8.23 -16.02 -12.15
C GLY A 263 -7.62 -14.78 -12.78
N GLY A 264 -7.67 -14.74 -14.12
CA GLY A 264 -7.02 -13.73 -14.96
C GLY A 264 -7.45 -12.29 -14.70
N SER A 265 -8.67 -12.08 -14.16
CA SER A 265 -9.16 -10.72 -13.85
C SER A 265 -8.24 -9.93 -12.90
N ILE A 266 -7.56 -10.63 -11.96
CA ILE A 266 -6.57 -9.99 -11.06
C ILE A 266 -5.38 -9.51 -11.88
N THR A 267 -4.88 -10.37 -12.76
CA THR A 267 -3.76 -10.02 -13.64
C THR A 267 -4.12 -8.85 -14.55
N ASP A 268 -5.31 -8.85 -15.15
CA ASP A 268 -5.74 -7.81 -16.08
C ASP A 268 -5.87 -6.44 -15.40
N GLY A 269 -6.47 -6.38 -14.22
CA GLY A 269 -6.71 -5.15 -13.48
C GLY A 269 -5.55 -4.67 -12.61
N SER A 270 -4.42 -5.39 -12.58
CA SER A 270 -3.23 -4.97 -11.84
C SER A 270 -2.24 -4.26 -12.76
N ASP A 271 -1.61 -3.18 -12.29
CA ASP A 271 -0.52 -2.54 -13.01
C ASP A 271 0.77 -3.37 -12.92
N THR A 272 0.98 -4.05 -11.78
CA THR A 272 2.07 -5.03 -11.62
C THR A 272 1.57 -6.31 -10.96
N VAL A 273 2.18 -7.43 -11.32
CA VAL A 273 1.99 -8.72 -10.64
C VAL A 273 3.35 -9.30 -10.30
N SER A 274 3.61 -9.46 -9.00
CA SER A 274 4.83 -10.05 -8.49
C SER A 274 4.54 -11.32 -7.70
N SER A 275 5.36 -12.34 -7.87
CA SER A 275 5.26 -13.61 -7.13
C SER A 275 6.45 -13.82 -6.21
N VAL A 276 6.19 -14.52 -5.11
CA VAL A 276 7.20 -15.00 -4.17
C VAL A 276 7.11 -16.52 -4.12
N TRP A 277 8.23 -17.19 -4.34
CA TRP A 277 8.32 -18.64 -4.46
C TRP A 277 9.55 -19.20 -3.74
N ARG A 278 9.37 -20.32 -3.07
CA ARG A 278 10.44 -21.11 -2.44
C ARG A 278 10.58 -22.44 -3.16
N PRO A 279 11.45 -22.53 -4.20
CA PRO A 279 11.56 -23.69 -5.07
C PRO A 279 11.99 -24.96 -4.31
N TYR A 280 12.75 -24.80 -3.22
CA TYR A 280 13.34 -25.89 -2.46
C TYR A 280 12.85 -25.93 -0.99
N ARG A 281 11.57 -25.63 -0.76
CA ARG A 281 11.00 -25.53 0.59
C ARG A 281 11.14 -26.80 1.43
N LYS A 282 11.29 -27.95 0.80
CA LYS A 282 11.44 -29.27 1.44
C LYS A 282 12.90 -29.72 1.57
N SER A 283 13.84 -29.03 0.95
CA SER A 283 15.26 -29.32 1.09
C SER A 283 15.79 -28.81 2.45
N GLU A 284 16.58 -29.60 3.13
CA GLU A 284 17.25 -29.19 4.38
C GLU A 284 18.32 -28.14 4.10
N GLU A 285 19.02 -28.23 2.98
CA GLU A 285 20.15 -27.36 2.63
C GLU A 285 19.70 -26.07 1.92
N GLU A 286 18.74 -26.17 0.99
CA GLU A 286 18.35 -25.06 0.10
C GLU A 286 17.01 -24.40 0.48
N ASN A 287 16.37 -24.77 1.61
CA ASN A 287 15.07 -24.25 2.02
C ASN A 287 15.06 -22.73 2.27
N LYS A 288 16.23 -22.11 2.36
CA LYS A 288 16.41 -20.65 2.48
C LYS A 288 16.22 -19.90 1.16
N SER A 289 16.29 -20.59 0.01
CA SER A 289 16.18 -19.96 -1.31
C SER A 289 14.78 -19.42 -1.56
N VAL A 290 14.71 -18.16 -1.97
CA VAL A 290 13.47 -17.44 -2.31
C VAL A 290 13.65 -16.77 -3.66
N ILE A 291 12.70 -16.96 -4.56
CA ILE A 291 12.64 -16.25 -5.85
C ILE A 291 11.52 -15.23 -5.81
N ILE A 292 11.88 -13.98 -6.06
CA ILE A 292 10.94 -12.88 -6.28
C ILE A 292 10.89 -12.63 -7.78
N LYS A 293 9.71 -12.73 -8.37
CA LYS A 293 9.55 -12.56 -9.81
C LYS A 293 8.45 -11.55 -10.11
N THR A 294 8.76 -10.51 -10.88
CA THR A 294 7.77 -9.62 -11.47
C THR A 294 7.35 -10.20 -12.81
N GLN A 295 6.11 -10.67 -12.89
CA GLN A 295 5.54 -11.38 -14.03
C GLN A 295 4.78 -10.46 -14.99
N LYS A 296 4.18 -9.38 -14.47
CA LYS A 296 3.50 -8.35 -15.25
C LYS A 296 3.96 -6.96 -14.81
N VAL A 297 4.19 -6.12 -15.80
CA VAL A 297 4.37 -4.68 -15.67
C VAL A 297 3.54 -4.03 -16.76
N LYS A 298 2.70 -3.06 -16.42
CA LYS A 298 1.84 -2.35 -17.38
C LYS A 298 2.63 -1.42 -18.29
N ASP A 299 3.65 -0.79 -17.74
CA ASP A 299 4.48 0.20 -18.43
C ASP A 299 5.97 -0.15 -18.28
N PHE A 300 6.57 -0.62 -19.38
CA PHE A 300 7.97 -1.05 -19.42
C PHE A 300 8.99 0.09 -19.38
N ASP A 301 8.55 1.35 -19.53
CA ASP A 301 9.42 2.51 -19.33
C ASP A 301 9.69 2.76 -17.85
N VAL A 302 8.81 2.28 -16.97
CA VAL A 302 8.98 2.40 -15.51
C VAL A 302 9.96 1.36 -14.97
N PHE A 303 9.72 0.08 -15.26
CA PHE A 303 10.56 -1.08 -14.95
C PHE A 303 10.11 -2.28 -15.77
N LYS A 304 10.81 -3.43 -15.68
CA LYS A 304 10.61 -4.58 -16.56
C LYS A 304 10.36 -5.86 -15.79
N ASN A 305 9.73 -6.83 -16.46
CA ASN A 305 9.65 -8.19 -15.94
C ASN A 305 11.04 -8.73 -15.64
N GLY A 306 11.13 -9.57 -14.62
CA GLY A 306 12.39 -10.17 -14.22
C GLY A 306 12.24 -10.99 -12.95
N TYR A 307 13.33 -11.56 -12.48
CA TYR A 307 13.37 -12.28 -11.22
C TYR A 307 14.66 -12.00 -10.44
N LEU A 308 14.57 -12.17 -9.14
CA LEU A 308 15.69 -12.07 -8.22
C LEU A 308 15.70 -13.31 -7.32
N ARG A 309 16.80 -14.03 -7.29
CA ARG A 309 17.01 -15.15 -6.37
C ARG A 309 17.75 -14.67 -5.14
N LEU A 310 17.17 -14.95 -3.98
CA LEU A 310 17.66 -14.50 -2.68
C LEU A 310 17.76 -15.67 -1.71
N ASP A 311 18.57 -15.54 -0.70
CA ASP A 311 18.57 -16.39 0.47
C ASP A 311 17.87 -15.66 1.64
N TYR A 312 16.89 -16.29 2.25
CA TYR A 312 16.22 -15.75 3.44
C TYR A 312 16.86 -16.32 4.72
N ASN A 313 17.26 -15.43 5.61
CA ASN A 313 17.77 -15.79 6.92
C ASN A 313 16.68 -15.59 7.98
N LEU A 314 16.13 -16.70 8.46
CA LEU A 314 15.06 -16.72 9.46
C LEU A 314 15.48 -16.08 10.79
N MET A 315 16.74 -16.27 11.21
CA MET A 315 17.23 -15.75 12.49
C MET A 315 17.33 -14.23 12.49
N LYS A 316 17.69 -13.64 11.37
CA LYS A 316 17.80 -12.19 11.18
C LYS A 316 16.53 -11.55 10.61
N ASN A 317 15.61 -12.32 10.08
CA ASN A 317 14.47 -11.86 9.28
C ASN A 317 14.92 -10.99 8.10
N ARG A 318 15.97 -11.38 7.39
CA ARG A 318 16.62 -10.61 6.31
C ARG A 318 16.86 -11.45 5.08
N TYR A 319 16.97 -10.78 3.94
CA TYR A 319 17.28 -11.37 2.65
C TYR A 319 18.72 -11.06 2.25
N PHE A 320 19.35 -12.04 1.60
CA PHE A 320 20.72 -11.97 1.12
C PHE A 320 20.79 -12.21 -0.39
N LEU A 321 21.54 -11.40 -1.09
CA LEU A 321 21.85 -11.58 -2.51
C LEU A 321 23.33 -11.92 -2.66
N ASN A 322 23.64 -13.12 -3.14
CA ASN A 322 25.02 -13.58 -3.26
C ASN A 322 25.85 -13.42 -1.97
N GLY A 323 25.24 -13.73 -0.84
CA GLY A 323 25.85 -13.60 0.48
C GLY A 323 25.88 -12.17 1.07
N ILE A 324 25.43 -11.16 0.32
CA ILE A 324 25.36 -9.77 0.78
C ILE A 324 24.01 -9.52 1.45
N ASP A 325 24.04 -8.99 2.67
CA ASP A 325 22.85 -8.57 3.42
C ASP A 325 22.21 -7.35 2.76
N ILE A 326 21.04 -7.55 2.13
CA ILE A 326 20.32 -6.50 1.39
C ILE A 326 19.90 -5.37 2.33
N PHE A 327 19.45 -5.68 3.54
CA PHE A 327 19.04 -4.66 4.50
C PHE A 327 20.20 -3.75 4.86
N GLU A 328 21.34 -4.33 5.25
CA GLU A 328 22.54 -3.56 5.56
C GLU A 328 23.01 -2.71 4.36
N GLN A 329 22.99 -3.29 3.17
CA GLN A 329 23.38 -2.57 1.94
C GLN A 329 22.45 -1.38 1.66
N SER A 330 21.15 -1.56 1.82
CA SER A 330 20.14 -0.52 1.56
C SER A 330 20.21 0.63 2.57
N ILE A 331 20.55 0.34 3.85
CA ILE A 331 20.56 1.33 4.92
C ILE A 331 21.94 2.04 5.04
N LYS A 332 23.05 1.42 4.65
CA LYS A 332 24.42 1.95 4.83
C LYS A 332 24.70 3.33 4.23
N LYS A 333 23.90 3.83 3.32
CA LYS A 333 24.06 5.17 2.73
C LYS A 333 23.41 6.30 3.56
N THR A 334 22.76 6.00 4.65
CA THR A 334 22.25 6.96 5.62
C THR A 334 23.13 6.84 6.87
N HIS A 335 23.57 7.95 7.45
CA HIS A 335 24.50 7.96 8.59
C HIS A 335 24.15 6.89 9.64
N LYS A 336 25.03 5.89 9.80
CA LYS A 336 24.86 4.77 10.75
C LYS A 336 24.68 5.23 12.20
N SER A 337 25.12 6.45 12.53
CA SER A 337 25.13 7.00 13.89
C SER A 337 23.73 7.44 14.40
N GLU A 338 22.75 7.59 13.50
CA GLU A 338 21.43 8.11 13.88
C GLU A 338 20.34 7.02 13.99
N LEU A 339 20.61 5.81 13.49
CA LEU A 339 19.63 4.73 13.43
C LEU A 339 19.76 3.67 14.56
N PHE A 340 20.92 3.64 15.27
CA PHE A 340 21.19 2.61 16.25
C PHE A 340 21.71 3.14 17.58
#